data_8c951d9a174f716cecbf2d4abca6deeb
#
_entry.id   8c951d9a174f716cecbf2d4abca6deeb
#
_cell.length_a   1.000
_cell.length_b   1.000
_cell.length_c   1.000
_cell.angle_alpha   90.00
_cell.angle_beta   90.00
_cell.angle_gamma   90.00
#
_symmetry.space_group_name_H-M   'P 1'
#
loop_
_entity.id
_entity.type
_entity.pdbx_description
1 polymer ?
#
loop_
_entity_poly.entity_id
_entity_poly.type
_entity_poly.pdbx_seq_one_letter_code
_entity_poly.pdbx_strand_id
1 'polypeptide(L)'
;MPQPQERVLTVCPERQADLRLALARQALQTAGHLRIRAFGSSMLPAILPGDLLTFRAATRADALPGHIVLTATDDNAWRVHRIAAVDGDWVVTRGDALRHRDPPLPCASLLGVLEAQQRGERILAIDRSPNRLLPSTTRWLLRHLPLAHRLARITARRCPRLIELAA
;
A
#
# COMPACT_ATOMS: atom_id res chain seq x y z
N MET A 1 -39.00 33.04 3.52
CA MET A 1 -37.54 33.11 3.48
C MET A 1 -37.04 31.79 2.98
N PRO A 2 -36.40 31.70 1.79
CA PRO A 2 -35.86 30.46 1.28
C PRO A 2 -34.58 30.10 2.07
N GLN A 3 -34.50 28.86 2.53
CA GLN A 3 -33.36 28.31 3.20
C GLN A 3 -32.17 28.24 2.23
N PRO A 4 -30.94 28.55 2.66
CA PRO A 4 -29.76 28.35 1.80
C PRO A 4 -29.56 26.86 1.54
N GLN A 5 -29.63 26.47 0.28
CA GLN A 5 -29.28 25.14 -0.16
C GLN A 5 -27.77 24.94 0.05
N GLU A 6 -27.44 24.12 1.01
CA GLU A 6 -26.06 23.65 1.25
C GLU A 6 -25.59 22.85 0.03
N ARG A 7 -24.78 23.48 -0.81
CA ARG A 7 -24.14 22.80 -1.95
C ARG A 7 -23.12 21.82 -1.40
N VAL A 8 -23.50 20.56 -1.25
CA VAL A 8 -22.56 19.47 -1.05
C VAL A 8 -21.69 19.38 -2.29
N LEU A 9 -20.47 19.91 -2.20
CA LEU A 9 -19.45 19.75 -3.24
C LEU A 9 -19.03 18.29 -3.28
N THR A 10 -19.66 17.50 -4.12
CA THR A 10 -19.23 16.13 -4.41
C THR A 10 -17.93 16.24 -5.22
N VAL A 11 -16.80 16.06 -4.55
CA VAL A 11 -15.48 16.02 -5.21
C VAL A 11 -15.44 14.75 -6.05
N CYS A 12 -15.20 14.88 -7.35
CA CYS A 12 -15.03 13.73 -8.25
C CYS A 12 -13.96 12.77 -7.70
N PRO A 13 -14.19 11.43 -7.75
CA PRO A 13 -13.24 10.44 -7.24
C PRO A 13 -11.83 10.58 -7.84
N GLU A 14 -11.71 10.97 -9.10
CA GLU A 14 -10.45 11.24 -9.80
C GLU A 14 -9.67 12.39 -9.16
N ARG A 15 -10.32 13.52 -8.87
CA ARG A 15 -9.68 14.65 -8.17
C ARG A 15 -9.22 14.28 -6.76
N GLN A 16 -9.90 13.36 -6.09
CA GLN A 16 -9.46 12.87 -4.78
C GLN A 16 -8.19 12.02 -4.89
N ALA A 17 -8.06 11.21 -5.95
CA ALA A 17 -6.89 10.40 -6.19
C ALA A 17 -5.67 11.29 -6.48
N ASP A 18 -5.82 12.28 -7.37
CA ASP A 18 -4.79 13.27 -7.69
C ASP A 18 -4.31 14.04 -6.45
N LEU A 19 -5.25 14.53 -5.64
CA LEU A 19 -4.92 15.27 -4.43
C LEU A 19 -4.16 14.39 -3.42
N ARG A 20 -4.59 13.15 -3.24
CA ARG A 20 -3.91 12.20 -2.33
C ARG A 20 -2.49 11.93 -2.80
N LEU A 21 -2.29 11.72 -4.09
CA LEU A 21 -0.96 11.49 -4.66
C LEU A 21 -0.06 12.71 -4.51
N ALA A 22 -0.60 13.91 -4.76
CA ALA A 22 0.13 15.17 -4.57
C ALA A 22 0.53 15.37 -3.10
N LEU A 23 -0.39 15.15 -2.16
CA LEU A 23 -0.11 15.23 -0.71
C LEU A 23 0.92 14.20 -0.27
N ALA A 24 0.87 12.97 -0.80
CA ALA A 24 1.85 11.94 -0.49
C ALA A 24 3.25 12.32 -0.97
N ARG A 25 3.37 12.84 -2.19
CA ARG A 25 4.64 13.36 -2.72
C ARG A 25 5.16 14.52 -1.89
N GLN A 26 4.30 15.46 -1.55
CA GLN A 26 4.67 16.60 -0.72
C GLN A 26 5.14 16.15 0.67
N ALA A 27 4.42 15.24 1.35
CA ALA A 27 4.81 14.72 2.65
C ALA A 27 6.19 14.05 2.60
N LEU A 28 6.45 13.22 1.58
CA LEU A 28 7.75 12.57 1.39
C LEU A 28 8.87 13.58 1.12
N GLN A 29 8.58 14.67 0.38
CA GLN A 29 9.58 15.70 0.06
C GLN A 29 9.87 16.63 1.25
N THR A 30 8.84 17.02 2.01
CA THR A 30 8.98 18.04 3.06
C THR A 30 9.28 17.43 4.42
N ALA A 31 8.57 16.36 4.81
CA ALA A 31 8.75 15.69 6.10
C ALA A 31 9.71 14.49 6.03
N GLY A 32 10.10 14.07 4.82
CA GLY A 32 10.96 12.90 4.60
C GLY A 32 10.23 11.56 4.76
N HIS A 33 9.06 11.54 5.39
CA HIS A 33 8.31 10.33 5.70
C HIS A 33 6.82 10.49 5.40
N LEU A 34 6.18 9.38 5.04
CA LEU A 34 4.74 9.25 4.85
C LEU A 34 4.23 8.07 5.65
N ARG A 35 3.24 8.28 6.51
CA ARG A 35 2.58 7.20 7.24
C ARG A 35 1.21 6.93 6.64
N ILE A 36 0.95 5.70 6.28
CA ILE A 36 -0.35 5.28 5.74
C ILE A 36 -0.81 3.99 6.41
N ARG A 37 -2.11 3.85 6.54
CA ARG A 37 -2.73 2.60 6.99
C ARG A 37 -2.95 1.68 5.79
N ALA A 38 -2.50 0.44 5.90
CA ALA A 38 -2.66 -0.54 4.84
C ALA A 38 -4.13 -0.90 4.61
N PHE A 39 -4.53 -0.94 3.34
CA PHE A 39 -5.83 -1.43 2.90
C PHE A 39 -5.63 -2.49 1.82
N GLY A 40 -6.60 -3.40 1.72
CA GLY A 40 -6.54 -4.47 0.74
C GLY A 40 -5.77 -5.69 1.23
N SER A 41 -5.62 -6.66 0.35
CA SER A 41 -5.09 -7.99 0.66
C SER A 41 -3.95 -8.44 -0.25
N SER A 42 -3.49 -7.57 -1.15
CA SER A 42 -2.47 -7.93 -2.16
C SER A 42 -1.12 -8.27 -1.55
N MET A 43 -0.82 -7.73 -0.36
CA MET A 43 0.45 -7.93 0.34
C MET A 43 0.38 -8.97 1.46
N LEU A 44 -0.71 -9.72 1.55
CA LEU A 44 -0.83 -10.81 2.52
C LEU A 44 0.22 -11.90 2.26
N PRO A 45 0.75 -12.50 3.32
CA PRO A 45 0.55 -12.26 4.75
C PRO A 45 1.55 -11.23 5.32
N ALA A 46 2.45 -10.67 4.51
CA ALA A 46 3.48 -9.76 4.99
C ALA A 46 2.87 -8.50 5.61
N ILE A 47 1.91 -7.91 4.91
CA ILE A 47 1.19 -6.73 5.38
C ILE A 47 -0.28 -7.10 5.51
N LEU A 48 -0.86 -6.87 6.70
CA LEU A 48 -2.28 -7.05 6.96
C LEU A 48 -3.04 -5.74 6.77
N PRO A 49 -4.31 -5.79 6.36
CA PRO A 49 -5.18 -4.62 6.42
C PRO A 49 -5.20 -4.05 7.85
N GLY A 50 -4.97 -2.74 7.96
CA GLY A 50 -4.88 -2.05 9.26
C GLY A 50 -3.46 -1.83 9.77
N ASP A 51 -2.44 -2.52 9.23
CA ASP A 51 -1.05 -2.22 9.57
C ASP A 51 -0.72 -0.76 9.23
N LEU A 52 0.05 -0.10 10.10
CA LEU A 52 0.57 1.23 9.86
C LEU A 52 1.94 1.12 9.19
N LEU A 53 2.05 1.69 8.02
CA LEU A 53 3.24 1.63 7.18
C LEU A 53 3.90 3.01 7.14
N THR A 54 5.18 3.07 7.45
CA THR A 54 5.99 4.28 7.32
C THR A 54 6.92 4.11 6.12
N PHE A 55 6.78 5.01 5.16
CA PHE A 55 7.62 5.10 3.98
C PHE A 55 8.54 6.31 4.12
N ARG A 56 9.79 6.17 3.73
CA ARG A 56 10.66 7.31 3.39
C ARG A 56 10.69 7.51 1.89
N ALA A 57 11.10 8.69 1.44
CA ALA A 57 11.28 8.96 0.02
C ALA A 57 12.21 7.90 -0.62
N ALA A 58 11.80 7.38 -1.76
CA ALA A 58 12.60 6.41 -2.51
C ALA A 58 13.68 7.13 -3.32
N THR A 59 14.84 6.50 -3.40
CA THR A 59 15.94 6.89 -4.28
C THR A 59 16.18 5.78 -5.31
N ARG A 60 17.00 6.04 -6.33
CA ARG A 60 17.38 5.01 -7.30
C ARG A 60 18.06 3.80 -6.64
N ALA A 61 18.80 4.02 -5.56
CA ALA A 61 19.46 2.96 -4.80
C ALA A 61 18.48 2.02 -4.08
N ASP A 62 17.23 2.44 -3.89
CA ASP A 62 16.18 1.63 -3.25
C ASP A 62 15.49 0.68 -4.24
N ALA A 63 15.73 0.82 -5.54
CA ALA A 63 15.23 -0.09 -6.55
C ALA A 63 15.94 -1.43 -6.48
N LEU A 64 15.68 -2.19 -5.43
CA LEU A 64 16.29 -3.51 -5.17
C LEU A 64 15.20 -4.58 -5.02
N PRO A 65 15.38 -5.78 -5.61
CA PRO A 65 14.46 -6.89 -5.41
C PRO A 65 14.25 -7.18 -3.92
N GLY A 66 12.98 -7.36 -3.53
CA GLY A 66 12.59 -7.59 -2.15
C GLY A 66 12.16 -6.34 -1.39
N HIS A 67 12.55 -5.15 -1.81
CA HIS A 67 12.04 -3.92 -1.20
C HIS A 67 10.53 -3.77 -1.43
N ILE A 68 9.82 -3.33 -0.41
CA ILE A 68 8.40 -2.98 -0.51
C ILE A 68 8.32 -1.48 -0.77
N VAL A 69 7.66 -1.13 -1.85
CA VAL A 69 7.63 0.24 -2.36
C VAL A 69 6.21 0.76 -2.52
N LEU A 70 6.08 2.06 -2.39
CA LEU A 70 4.90 2.83 -2.74
C LEU A 70 5.11 3.39 -4.16
N THR A 71 4.22 3.07 -5.06
CA THR A 71 4.26 3.53 -6.46
C THR A 71 3.00 4.30 -6.80
N ALA A 72 3.11 5.27 -7.71
CA ALA A 72 1.95 5.82 -8.40
C ALA A 72 1.53 4.86 -9.51
N THR A 73 0.23 4.73 -9.73
CA THR A 73 -0.36 4.00 -10.85
C THR A 73 -0.90 4.97 -11.89
N ASP A 74 -1.16 4.50 -13.11
CA ASP A 74 -1.61 5.34 -14.23
C ASP A 74 -2.98 6.00 -13.96
N ASP A 75 -3.79 5.42 -13.09
CA ASP A 75 -5.07 5.95 -12.62
C ASP A 75 -4.93 6.93 -11.44
N ASN A 76 -3.73 7.49 -11.22
CA ASN A 76 -3.40 8.39 -10.11
C ASN A 76 -3.69 7.82 -8.70
N ALA A 77 -3.86 6.52 -8.62
CA ALA A 77 -3.87 5.81 -7.36
C ALA A 77 -2.45 5.47 -6.91
N TRP A 78 -2.30 5.01 -5.70
CA TRP A 78 -1.05 4.47 -5.21
C TRP A 78 -1.17 2.98 -4.92
N ARG A 79 -0.04 2.29 -5.02
CA ARG A 79 0.05 0.87 -4.77
C ARG A 79 1.25 0.56 -3.89
N VAL A 80 1.07 -0.36 -2.96
CA VAL A 80 2.14 -0.88 -2.10
C VAL A 80 2.41 -2.30 -2.51
N HIS A 81 3.53 -2.56 -3.18
CA HIS A 81 3.92 -3.89 -3.65
C HIS A 81 5.43 -4.11 -3.46
N ARG A 82 5.87 -5.36 -3.57
CA ARG A 82 7.26 -5.75 -3.48
C ARG A 82 7.93 -5.71 -4.85
N ILE A 83 9.15 -5.18 -4.94
CA ILE A 83 9.96 -5.28 -6.15
C ILE A 83 10.33 -6.74 -6.37
N ALA A 84 9.88 -7.28 -7.50
CA ALA A 84 10.13 -8.66 -7.92
C ALA A 84 11.35 -8.77 -8.85
N ALA A 85 11.61 -7.73 -9.63
CA ALA A 85 12.76 -7.66 -10.54
C ALA A 85 13.12 -6.20 -10.83
N VAL A 86 14.37 -5.99 -11.21
CA VAL A 86 14.89 -4.69 -11.67
C VAL A 86 15.67 -4.96 -12.97
N ASP A 87 15.44 -4.14 -13.97
CA ASP A 87 16.13 -4.18 -15.25
C ASP A 87 16.46 -2.75 -15.70
N GLY A 88 17.71 -2.38 -15.59
CA GLY A 88 18.16 -1.01 -15.83
C GLY A 88 17.36 -0.01 -14.99
N ASP A 89 16.68 0.92 -15.64
CA ASP A 89 15.84 1.93 -14.98
C ASP A 89 14.38 1.52 -14.79
N TRP A 90 14.08 0.25 -14.98
CA TRP A 90 12.75 -0.30 -14.84
C TRP A 90 12.65 -1.24 -13.65
N VAL A 91 11.53 -1.20 -12.97
CA VAL A 91 11.18 -2.15 -11.90
C VAL A 91 9.88 -2.85 -12.22
N VAL A 92 9.83 -4.10 -11.82
CA VAL A 92 8.61 -4.92 -11.87
C VAL A 92 8.22 -5.23 -10.44
N THR A 93 7.03 -4.81 -10.05
CA THR A 93 6.51 -5.08 -8.71
C THR A 93 5.51 -6.23 -8.71
N ARG A 94 5.19 -6.74 -7.52
CA ARG A 94 4.16 -7.75 -7.31
C ARG A 94 3.65 -7.72 -5.87
N GLY A 95 2.35 -7.87 -5.69
CA GLY A 95 1.79 -8.17 -4.38
C GLY A 95 2.13 -9.58 -3.93
N ASP A 96 2.48 -9.76 -2.66
CA ASP A 96 2.91 -11.05 -2.10
C ASP A 96 1.83 -12.14 -2.24
N ALA A 97 0.55 -11.77 -2.19
CA ALA A 97 -0.58 -12.68 -2.41
C ALA A 97 -0.96 -12.86 -3.89
N LEU A 98 -0.40 -12.06 -4.80
CA LEU A 98 -0.79 -12.06 -6.20
C LEU A 98 0.06 -13.04 -7.02
N ARG A 99 -0.54 -13.62 -8.05
CA ARG A 99 0.15 -14.50 -9.00
C ARG A 99 0.91 -13.73 -10.06
N HIS A 100 0.28 -12.67 -10.56
CA HIS A 100 0.79 -11.89 -11.66
C HIS A 100 1.66 -10.76 -11.15
N ARG A 101 2.69 -10.46 -11.90
CA ARG A 101 3.50 -9.26 -11.72
C ARG A 101 2.71 -8.07 -12.25
N ASP A 102 3.01 -6.91 -11.69
CA ASP A 102 2.53 -5.65 -12.26
C ASP A 102 3.27 -5.35 -13.56
N PRO A 103 2.73 -4.52 -14.44
CA PRO A 103 3.47 -3.99 -15.58
C PRO A 103 4.78 -3.31 -15.12
N PRO A 104 5.85 -3.37 -15.93
CA PRO A 104 7.08 -2.64 -15.63
C PRO A 104 6.79 -1.14 -15.50
N LEU A 105 7.46 -0.49 -14.55
CA LEU A 105 7.36 0.95 -14.33
C LEU A 105 8.77 1.54 -14.16
N PRO A 106 8.98 2.81 -14.53
CA PRO A 106 10.26 3.46 -14.33
C PRO A 106 10.63 3.57 -12.85
N CYS A 107 11.91 3.42 -12.50
CA CYS A 107 12.39 3.63 -11.14
C CYS A 107 12.00 5.02 -10.60
N ALA A 108 11.89 6.03 -11.46
CA ALA A 108 11.43 7.37 -11.09
C ALA A 108 9.98 7.42 -10.61
N SER A 109 9.17 6.39 -10.87
CA SER A 109 7.80 6.26 -10.38
C SER A 109 7.72 5.76 -8.94
N LEU A 110 8.84 5.35 -8.34
CA LEU A 110 8.91 4.97 -6.93
C LEU A 110 8.76 6.23 -6.08
N LEU A 111 7.69 6.30 -5.30
CA LEU A 111 7.43 7.42 -4.40
C LEU A 111 8.16 7.21 -3.07
N GLY A 112 8.05 6.02 -2.50
CA GLY A 112 8.64 5.71 -1.21
C GLY A 112 9.02 4.24 -1.07
N VAL A 113 9.96 3.97 -0.17
CA VAL A 113 10.34 2.63 0.26
C VAL A 113 9.92 2.41 1.70
N LEU A 114 9.37 1.23 2.00
CA LEU A 114 8.92 0.88 3.34
C LEU A 114 10.09 0.83 4.30
N GLU A 115 10.03 1.64 5.35
CA GLU A 115 11.03 1.76 6.38
C GLU A 115 10.60 1.13 7.70
N ALA A 116 9.30 1.24 8.05
CA ALA A 116 8.75 0.62 9.24
C ALA A 116 7.34 0.11 9.01
N GLN A 117 7.00 -0.97 9.71
CA GLN A 117 5.67 -1.57 9.75
C GLN A 117 5.26 -1.79 11.19
N GLN A 118 4.08 -1.30 11.55
CA GLN A 118 3.52 -1.45 12.89
C GLN A 118 2.16 -2.15 12.82
N ARG A 119 1.96 -3.14 13.67
CA ARG A 119 0.71 -3.88 13.85
C ARG A 119 0.26 -3.78 15.29
N GLY A 120 -0.79 -3.00 15.55
CA GLY A 120 -1.12 -2.58 16.90
C GLY A 120 0.08 -1.83 17.52
N GLU A 121 0.54 -2.28 18.68
CA GLU A 121 1.71 -1.68 19.36
C GLU A 121 3.06 -2.28 18.93
N ARG A 122 3.06 -3.32 18.09
CA ARG A 122 4.28 -4.03 17.72
C ARG A 122 4.90 -3.48 16.43
N ILE A 123 6.17 -3.12 16.50
CA ILE A 123 6.99 -2.84 15.32
C ILE A 123 7.45 -4.19 14.77
N LEU A 124 7.22 -4.42 13.49
CA LEU A 124 7.55 -5.67 12.80
C LEU A 124 8.85 -5.49 12.01
N ALA A 125 9.66 -6.55 11.98
CA ALA A 125 10.79 -6.62 11.08
C ALA A 125 10.29 -6.68 9.62
N ILE A 126 10.86 -5.84 8.76
CA ILE A 126 10.53 -5.84 7.34
C ILE A 126 11.29 -6.98 6.67
N ASP A 127 10.56 -7.95 6.16
CA ASP A 127 11.13 -9.00 5.36
C ASP A 127 11.41 -8.46 3.94
N ARG A 128 12.69 -8.37 3.59
CA ARG A 128 13.18 -7.93 2.28
C ARG A 128 13.54 -9.11 1.37
N SER A 129 13.09 -10.30 1.67
CA SER A 129 13.33 -11.47 0.83
C SER A 129 12.69 -11.29 -0.56
N PRO A 130 13.48 -11.31 -1.65
CA PRO A 130 12.96 -11.05 -3.00
C PRO A 130 12.01 -12.15 -3.49
N ASN A 131 12.15 -13.35 -2.94
CA ASN A 131 11.42 -14.54 -3.32
C ASN A 131 10.59 -15.11 -2.16
N ARG A 132 9.85 -14.27 -1.43
CA ARG A 132 8.83 -14.80 -0.56
C ARG A 132 7.72 -15.45 -1.39
N LEU A 133 8.09 -16.54 -2.04
CA LEU A 133 7.13 -17.52 -2.50
C LEU A 133 6.60 -18.18 -1.23
N LEU A 134 5.44 -17.70 -0.77
CA LEU A 134 4.64 -18.51 0.14
C LEU A 134 4.62 -19.94 -0.40
N PRO A 135 4.82 -20.95 0.44
CA PRO A 135 4.60 -22.33 0.03
C PRO A 135 3.30 -22.39 -0.76
N SER A 136 3.29 -23.10 -1.85
CA SER A 136 2.12 -23.21 -2.74
C SER A 136 0.84 -23.56 -1.97
N THR A 137 0.96 -24.27 -0.86
CA THR A 137 -0.11 -24.59 0.09
C THR A 137 -0.70 -23.36 0.79
N THR A 138 0.14 -22.45 1.29
CA THR A 138 -0.35 -21.22 1.96
C THR A 138 -0.95 -20.25 0.94
N ARG A 139 -0.37 -20.20 -0.27
CA ARG A 139 -0.90 -19.41 -1.39
C ARG A 139 -2.22 -19.97 -1.89
N TRP A 140 -2.32 -21.29 -1.95
CA TRP A 140 -3.56 -22.00 -2.29
C TRP A 140 -4.63 -21.75 -1.24
N LEU A 141 -4.28 -21.86 0.06
CA LEU A 141 -5.19 -21.61 1.18
C LEU A 141 -5.72 -20.17 1.19
N LEU A 142 -4.87 -19.17 1.02
CA LEU A 142 -5.25 -17.76 0.92
C LEU A 142 -6.13 -17.47 -0.31
N ARG A 143 -5.98 -18.26 -1.38
CA ARG A 143 -6.74 -18.11 -2.62
C ARG A 143 -8.12 -18.77 -2.55
N HIS A 144 -8.21 -19.94 -1.89
CA HIS A 144 -9.44 -20.74 -1.83
C HIS A 144 -10.27 -20.50 -0.57
N LEU A 145 -9.83 -19.60 0.31
CA LEU A 145 -10.63 -19.04 1.40
C LEU A 145 -11.19 -17.66 1.01
N PRO A 146 -12.19 -17.58 0.12
CA PRO A 146 -12.84 -16.31 -0.21
C PRO A 146 -13.46 -15.66 1.02
N LEU A 147 -13.76 -16.46 2.06
CA LEU A 147 -14.21 -16.02 3.37
C LEU A 147 -13.13 -15.25 4.14
N ALA A 148 -11.85 -15.65 4.08
CA ALA A 148 -10.77 -14.93 4.77
C ALA A 148 -10.57 -13.53 4.16
N HIS A 149 -10.67 -13.40 2.83
CA HIS A 149 -10.63 -12.10 2.15
C HIS A 149 -11.89 -11.26 2.43
N ARG A 150 -13.07 -11.89 2.55
CA ARG A 150 -14.32 -11.22 2.93
C ARG A 150 -14.30 -10.82 4.39
N LEU A 151 -13.83 -11.68 5.29
CA LEU A 151 -13.71 -11.39 6.72
C LEU A 151 -12.67 -10.30 6.97
N ALA A 152 -11.50 -10.34 6.31
CA ALA A 152 -10.51 -9.25 6.40
C ALA A 152 -11.07 -7.93 5.88
N ARG A 153 -11.91 -7.94 4.83
CA ARG A 153 -12.61 -6.74 4.34
C ARG A 153 -13.73 -6.28 5.26
N ILE A 154 -14.46 -7.21 5.89
CA ILE A 154 -15.59 -6.91 6.78
C ILE A 154 -15.07 -6.39 8.12
N THR A 155 -14.01 -6.98 8.68
CA THR A 155 -13.37 -6.50 9.91
C THR A 155 -12.72 -5.14 9.70
N ALA A 156 -12.05 -4.92 8.55
CA ALA A 156 -11.51 -3.60 8.21
C ALA A 156 -12.59 -2.53 7.99
N ARG A 157 -13.81 -2.93 7.57
CA ARG A 157 -14.93 -1.99 7.37
C ARG A 157 -15.83 -1.83 8.60
N ARG A 158 -15.93 -2.83 9.48
CA ARG A 158 -16.84 -2.81 10.64
C ARG A 158 -16.20 -2.39 11.95
N CYS A 159 -14.90 -2.26 12.03
CA CYS A 159 -14.19 -1.77 13.22
C CYS A 159 -13.39 -0.49 12.97
N PRO A 160 -13.97 0.60 12.47
CA PRO A 160 -13.29 1.90 12.50
C PRO A 160 -13.11 2.38 13.96
N ARG A 161 -13.95 1.95 14.90
CA ARG A 161 -13.93 2.40 16.31
C ARG A 161 -12.95 1.65 17.23
N LEU A 162 -12.47 0.46 16.87
CA LEU A 162 -11.42 -0.22 17.64
C LEU A 162 -10.02 0.36 17.39
N ILE A 163 -9.92 1.30 16.45
CA ILE A 163 -8.67 1.91 16.02
C ILE A 163 -8.49 3.30 16.66
N GLU A 164 -9.56 3.92 17.15
CA GLU A 164 -9.53 5.22 17.85
C GLU A 164 -9.22 5.13 19.35
N LEU A 165 -9.20 3.93 19.93
CA LEU A 165 -8.91 3.73 21.37
C LEU A 165 -7.42 3.49 21.67
N ALA A 166 -6.54 3.67 20.70
CA ALA A 166 -5.08 3.57 20.85
C ALA A 166 -4.38 4.80 20.26
N ALA A 167 -4.90 6.00 20.54
CA ALA A 167 -4.23 7.28 20.35
C ALA A 167 -3.84 7.85 21.71
#